data_504f104770a8df58dac6ab0f55714d13
#
_entry.id   504f104770a8df58dac6ab0f55714d13
#
_cell.length_a   1.000
_cell.length_b   1.000
_cell.length_c   1.000
_cell.angle_alpha   90.00
_cell.angle_beta   90.00
_cell.angle_gamma   90.00
#
_symmetry.space_group_name_H-M   'P 1'
#
loop_
_entity.id
_entity.type
_entity.pdbx_description
1 polymer ?
#
loop_
_entity_poly.entity_id
_entity_poly.type
_entity_poly.pdbx_seq_one_letter_code
_entity_poly.pdbx_strand_id
1 'polypeptide(L)'
;MARTAPDFESLKASFPYWEKAGDMTDQCIDLMLNYRQSGHPGGSRSKVQQMIALTLSGAMRWDIRRPDKGLSDRFVLVAGHCTPLVYGMLAVYHEAMRRMFNKTGDDKYAIYGGAERTLTWEDLLTLRNRGGISGHAESEGKSMIFATNTGPSGHGAPTAAGMALAFKRAGAEEVRVFALEGEGGHTAGCHHETKHTAWGLGLGNFNYLLDFNDNGIDPRPYSSMVYGDPQEWFDSYGWRTRGVNDGADYAEVTSTLLENVFAEGDQPRCTWFNTVKGRGYGVEGYASHGAAHKPNSEIFWATKKEFADKYQIEFTGFGNAKPESKDDFKAQTAANLQEVMSLLDDEQFCEYLANRLVEIGDSVPSIADLDGFKLSTEDPYRDNALTDPANLPQEIYFDAGEMQPNRKGLANVAAYMNSVGREKYNRPIVIASSADLAGSTNIDGFMKDWGDQKGFGWYDRDTNVDGSLLPTTITEFSNAGIVCGLASTNMSDDPENNYVGFWGACSTYGSFSYLKYGPMRLFSQLAQDSPNRMGKAIWIAGHSGPETAEDSRTHFGIFSPGITQFFPRGQVIDIHPYEPNEVGPALAAALGCDTPIVALHTTRPNVEVPDREALGMSSYMDAAKGA
;
A
#
# COMPACT_ATOMS: atom_id res chain seq x y z
N MET A 1 -20.58 -7.17 -13.27
CA MET A 1 -20.24 -7.52 -14.67
C MET A 1 -18.72 -7.56 -14.80
N ALA A 2 -18.15 -8.47 -15.59
CA ALA A 2 -16.70 -8.49 -15.82
C ALA A 2 -16.25 -7.15 -16.45
N ARG A 3 -15.15 -6.59 -15.95
CA ARG A 3 -14.56 -5.35 -16.46
C ARG A 3 -14.05 -5.54 -17.89
N THR A 4 -14.54 -4.74 -18.83
CA THR A 4 -14.13 -4.81 -20.25
C THR A 4 -12.86 -3.98 -20.46
N ALA A 5 -11.93 -4.51 -21.27
CA ALA A 5 -10.75 -3.76 -21.68
C ALA A 5 -11.14 -2.54 -22.53
N PRO A 6 -10.52 -1.38 -22.31
CA PRO A 6 -10.65 -0.24 -23.21
C PRO A 6 -10.22 -0.59 -24.63
N ASP A 7 -10.88 0.02 -25.62
CA ASP A 7 -10.49 -0.17 -27.01
C ASP A 7 -9.17 0.53 -27.31
N PHE A 8 -8.13 -0.25 -27.54
CA PHE A 8 -6.78 0.26 -27.78
C PHE A 8 -6.70 1.16 -29.03
N GLU A 9 -7.43 0.82 -30.11
CA GLU A 9 -7.38 1.61 -31.33
C GLU A 9 -7.97 3.01 -31.13
N SER A 10 -9.02 3.13 -30.31
CA SER A 10 -9.60 4.43 -29.94
C SER A 10 -8.65 5.28 -29.09
N LEU A 11 -7.82 4.65 -28.26
CA LEU A 11 -6.85 5.36 -27.41
C LEU A 11 -5.69 5.96 -28.19
N LYS A 12 -5.30 5.37 -29.34
CA LYS A 12 -4.18 5.88 -30.16
C LYS A 12 -4.37 7.34 -30.58
N ALA A 13 -5.59 7.76 -30.85
CA ALA A 13 -5.89 9.15 -31.21
C ALA A 13 -5.53 10.15 -30.08
N SER A 14 -5.43 9.67 -28.86
CA SER A 14 -5.13 10.46 -27.67
C SER A 14 -3.64 10.52 -27.31
N PHE A 15 -2.79 9.71 -27.95
CA PHE A 15 -1.35 9.65 -27.60
C PHE A 15 -0.62 10.98 -27.74
N PRO A 16 -0.93 11.88 -28.70
CA PRO A 16 -0.34 13.20 -28.73
C PRO A 16 -0.63 14.04 -27.47
N TYR A 17 -1.82 13.89 -26.88
CA TYR A 17 -2.17 14.53 -25.61
C TYR A 17 -1.45 13.88 -24.41
N TRP A 18 -1.27 12.54 -24.44
CA TRP A 18 -0.52 11.83 -23.40
C TRP A 18 0.97 12.20 -23.44
N GLU A 19 1.55 12.31 -24.64
CA GLU A 19 2.91 12.79 -24.81
C GLU A 19 3.07 14.20 -24.21
N LYS A 20 2.15 15.11 -24.55
CA LYS A 20 2.16 16.49 -24.01
C LYS A 20 2.04 16.49 -22.48
N ALA A 21 1.15 15.68 -21.89
CA ALA A 21 1.01 15.54 -20.44
C ALA A 21 2.27 14.93 -19.79
N GLY A 22 2.89 13.95 -20.46
CA GLY A 22 4.15 13.34 -20.02
C GLY A 22 5.31 14.31 -20.04
N ASP A 23 5.46 15.08 -21.13
CA ASP A 23 6.48 16.11 -21.26
C ASP A 23 6.32 17.20 -20.19
N MET A 24 5.09 17.64 -19.91
CA MET A 24 4.81 18.57 -18.81
C MET A 24 5.19 17.98 -17.45
N THR A 25 4.89 16.70 -17.24
CA THR A 25 5.27 15.98 -16.00
C THR A 25 6.78 15.93 -15.85
N ASP A 26 7.52 15.62 -16.91
CA ASP A 26 8.98 15.62 -16.92
C ASP A 26 9.55 17.00 -16.54
N GLN A 27 8.97 18.10 -17.07
CA GLN A 27 9.39 19.45 -16.71
C GLN A 27 9.09 19.79 -15.24
N CYS A 28 7.93 19.38 -14.74
CA CYS A 28 7.58 19.56 -13.32
C CYS A 28 8.58 18.84 -12.41
N ILE A 29 8.98 17.59 -12.75
CA ILE A 29 10.01 16.85 -12.03
C ILE A 29 11.32 17.65 -11.99
N ASP A 30 11.77 18.08 -13.14
CA ASP A 30 13.06 18.76 -13.26
C ASP A 30 13.09 20.10 -12.53
N LEU A 31 12.06 20.93 -12.70
CA LEU A 31 11.97 22.25 -12.06
C LEU A 31 11.89 22.13 -10.54
N MET A 32 11.03 21.22 -10.05
CA MET A 32 10.90 20.93 -8.62
C MET A 32 12.22 20.49 -8.00
N LEU A 33 12.93 19.57 -8.64
CA LEU A 33 14.20 19.04 -8.14
C LEU A 33 15.36 20.01 -8.32
N ASN A 34 15.38 20.82 -9.38
CA ASN A 34 16.37 21.88 -9.54
C ASN A 34 16.25 22.95 -8.45
N TYR A 35 15.01 23.31 -8.09
CA TYR A 35 14.75 24.24 -6.98
C TYR A 35 15.13 23.62 -5.63
N ARG A 36 14.64 22.40 -5.36
CA ARG A 36 14.81 21.75 -4.04
C ARG A 36 16.21 21.23 -3.79
N GLN A 37 16.96 20.87 -4.83
CA GLN A 37 18.29 20.24 -4.77
C GLN A 37 18.30 18.92 -3.96
N SER A 38 17.18 18.22 -3.94
CA SER A 38 17.01 16.95 -3.24
C SER A 38 15.84 16.18 -3.84
N GLY A 39 16.04 14.89 -4.13
CA GLY A 39 15.04 13.99 -4.72
C GLY A 39 15.66 13.04 -5.72
N HIS A 40 14.82 12.34 -6.48
CA HIS A 40 15.25 11.22 -7.30
C HIS A 40 14.75 11.39 -8.76
N PRO A 41 15.51 12.11 -9.62
CA PRO A 41 15.08 12.38 -10.99
C PRO A 41 15.05 11.14 -11.87
N GLY A 42 16.11 10.31 -11.84
CA GLY A 42 16.29 9.22 -12.79
C GLY A 42 15.14 8.21 -12.80
N GLY A 43 14.81 7.67 -11.62
CA GLY A 43 13.72 6.72 -11.47
C GLY A 43 12.32 7.35 -11.61
N SER A 44 12.17 8.66 -11.38
CA SER A 44 10.92 9.38 -11.62
C SER A 44 10.67 9.53 -13.12
N ARG A 45 11.68 9.94 -13.89
CA ARG A 45 11.55 10.15 -15.33
C ARG A 45 11.40 8.85 -16.12
N SER A 46 12.06 7.76 -15.71
CA SER A 46 11.94 6.47 -16.41
C SER A 46 10.53 5.88 -16.39
N LYS A 47 9.68 6.33 -15.47
CA LYS A 47 8.33 5.79 -15.23
C LYS A 47 7.19 6.69 -15.74
N VAL A 48 7.49 7.81 -16.41
CA VAL A 48 6.44 8.80 -16.81
C VAL A 48 5.44 8.18 -17.78
N GLN A 49 5.90 7.50 -18.84
CA GLN A 49 5.01 6.91 -19.85
C GLN A 49 4.13 5.82 -19.25
N GLN A 50 4.69 4.99 -18.37
CA GLN A 50 3.96 3.95 -17.66
C GLN A 50 2.84 4.54 -16.79
N MET A 51 3.14 5.63 -16.06
CA MET A 51 2.19 6.26 -15.17
C MET A 51 1.08 7.00 -15.93
N ILE A 52 1.42 7.71 -17.00
CA ILE A 52 0.44 8.37 -17.89
C ILE A 52 -0.47 7.32 -18.55
N ALA A 53 0.11 6.24 -19.10
CA ALA A 53 -0.68 5.16 -19.70
C ALA A 53 -1.58 4.48 -18.65
N LEU A 54 -1.08 4.20 -17.44
CA LEU A 54 -1.85 3.59 -16.36
C LEU A 54 -3.07 4.46 -15.99
N THR A 55 -2.87 5.76 -15.84
CA THR A 55 -3.88 6.69 -15.32
C THR A 55 -4.86 7.20 -16.37
N LEU A 56 -4.49 7.20 -17.67
CA LEU A 56 -5.33 7.72 -18.76
C LEU A 56 -5.91 6.65 -19.67
N SER A 57 -5.38 5.41 -19.70
CA SER A 57 -5.94 4.36 -20.56
C SER A 57 -7.26 3.78 -20.05
N GLY A 58 -7.55 3.89 -18.76
CA GLY A 58 -8.62 3.15 -18.08
C GLY A 58 -8.18 1.76 -17.60
N ALA A 59 -6.88 1.42 -17.70
CA ALA A 59 -6.31 0.23 -17.06
C ALA A 59 -6.49 0.29 -15.55
N MET A 60 -6.29 1.44 -14.95
CA MET A 60 -6.60 1.76 -13.56
C MET A 60 -7.85 2.62 -13.48
N ARG A 61 -8.88 2.19 -12.73
CA ARG A 61 -10.06 2.99 -12.41
C ARG A 61 -9.82 3.74 -11.10
N TRP A 62 -9.73 5.04 -11.17
CA TRP A 62 -9.50 5.91 -10.04
C TRP A 62 -10.20 7.25 -10.26
N ASP A 63 -10.56 7.93 -9.20
CA ASP A 63 -11.23 9.22 -9.32
C ASP A 63 -10.35 10.32 -8.74
N ILE A 64 -9.82 11.18 -9.61
CA ILE A 64 -8.98 12.32 -9.20
C ILE A 64 -9.74 13.30 -8.28
N ARG A 65 -11.08 13.37 -8.43
CA ARG A 65 -11.94 14.22 -7.63
C ARG A 65 -12.10 13.68 -6.21
N ARG A 66 -11.96 12.35 -6.06
CA ARG A 66 -12.16 11.62 -4.81
C ARG A 66 -11.26 10.37 -4.75
N PRO A 67 -9.95 10.56 -4.55
CA PRO A 67 -8.97 9.46 -4.62
C PRO A 67 -9.14 8.41 -3.51
N ASP A 68 -9.86 8.73 -2.44
CA ASP A 68 -10.23 7.84 -1.33
C ASP A 68 -11.53 7.06 -1.56
N LYS A 69 -12.10 7.10 -2.77
CA LYS A 69 -13.32 6.36 -3.13
C LYS A 69 -13.15 4.86 -2.88
N GLY A 70 -14.07 4.25 -2.12
CA GLY A 70 -13.92 2.92 -1.53
C GLY A 70 -13.57 1.80 -2.53
N LEU A 71 -14.15 1.85 -3.73
CA LEU A 71 -13.96 0.83 -4.78
C LEU A 71 -13.06 1.29 -5.94
N SER A 72 -12.31 2.38 -5.77
CA SER A 72 -11.22 2.71 -6.70
C SER A 72 -10.17 1.61 -6.71
N ASP A 73 -9.54 1.38 -7.85
CA ASP A 73 -8.31 0.58 -7.90
C ASP A 73 -7.24 1.21 -7.00
N ARG A 74 -6.36 0.42 -6.45
CA ARG A 74 -5.32 0.89 -5.52
C ARG A 74 -3.99 1.04 -6.24
N PHE A 75 -3.34 2.18 -6.01
CA PHE A 75 -1.99 2.43 -6.52
C PHE A 75 -0.98 2.46 -5.35
N VAL A 76 0.02 1.59 -5.42
CA VAL A 76 1.12 1.50 -4.46
C VAL A 76 2.42 1.86 -5.17
N LEU A 77 2.99 3.01 -4.85
CA LEU A 77 4.32 3.38 -5.32
C LEU A 77 5.36 2.67 -4.45
N VAL A 78 5.71 1.43 -4.79
CA VAL A 78 6.70 0.62 -4.05
C VAL A 78 8.08 1.27 -4.09
N ALA A 79 8.46 1.85 -5.25
CA ALA A 79 9.59 2.77 -5.38
C ALA A 79 9.27 4.12 -4.72
N GLY A 80 9.05 4.13 -3.41
CA GLY A 80 8.54 5.30 -2.67
C GLY A 80 9.31 6.60 -2.87
N HIS A 81 10.57 6.53 -3.29
CA HIS A 81 11.41 7.69 -3.60
C HIS A 81 11.03 8.38 -4.93
N CYS A 82 10.25 7.74 -5.80
CA CYS A 82 9.83 8.30 -7.09
C CYS A 82 8.58 9.19 -6.98
N THR A 83 8.26 9.76 -5.82
CA THR A 83 7.16 10.71 -5.64
C THR A 83 7.19 11.91 -6.59
N PRO A 84 8.34 12.45 -7.04
CA PRO A 84 8.35 13.54 -8.03
C PRO A 84 7.56 13.24 -9.30
N LEU A 85 7.55 11.98 -9.76
CA LEU A 85 6.72 11.51 -10.87
C LEU A 85 5.24 11.78 -10.61
N VAL A 86 4.74 11.30 -9.49
CA VAL A 86 3.31 11.37 -9.15
C VAL A 86 2.88 12.81 -8.86
N TYR A 87 3.71 13.56 -8.17
CA TYR A 87 3.42 14.97 -7.88
C TYR A 87 3.42 15.83 -9.14
N GLY A 88 4.38 15.64 -10.05
CA GLY A 88 4.40 16.35 -11.33
C GLY A 88 3.15 16.05 -12.17
N MET A 89 2.77 14.78 -12.28
CA MET A 89 1.56 14.35 -12.98
C MET A 89 0.29 14.93 -12.34
N LEU A 90 0.14 14.81 -11.01
CA LEU A 90 -1.04 15.35 -10.31
C LEU A 90 -1.16 16.86 -10.45
N ALA A 91 -0.04 17.61 -10.43
CA ALA A 91 -0.05 19.05 -10.63
C ALA A 91 -0.62 19.44 -12.02
N VAL A 92 -0.23 18.70 -13.07
CA VAL A 92 -0.78 18.88 -14.42
C VAL A 92 -2.26 18.53 -14.47
N TYR A 93 -2.66 17.41 -13.90
CA TYR A 93 -4.03 16.93 -13.93
C TYR A 93 -5.00 17.84 -13.12
N HIS A 94 -4.62 18.20 -11.91
CA HIS A 94 -5.43 19.12 -11.11
C HIS A 94 -5.52 20.51 -11.72
N GLU A 95 -4.45 20.99 -12.41
CA GLU A 95 -4.52 22.26 -13.10
C GLU A 95 -5.52 22.22 -14.28
N ALA A 96 -5.58 21.12 -15.04
CA ALA A 96 -6.59 20.94 -16.07
C ALA A 96 -8.01 20.93 -15.48
N MET A 97 -8.23 20.19 -14.39
CA MET A 97 -9.53 20.16 -13.68
C MET A 97 -9.92 21.55 -13.20
N ARG A 98 -9.00 22.29 -12.55
CA ARG A 98 -9.21 23.65 -12.04
C ARG A 98 -9.59 24.62 -13.16
N ARG A 99 -8.91 24.57 -14.31
CA ARG A 99 -9.20 25.45 -15.46
C ARG A 99 -10.58 25.16 -16.02
N MET A 100 -10.94 23.89 -16.18
CA MET A 100 -12.27 23.52 -16.66
C MET A 100 -13.37 23.91 -15.68
N PHE A 101 -13.18 23.73 -14.38
CA PHE A 101 -14.11 24.20 -13.37
C PHE A 101 -14.29 25.72 -13.45
N ASN A 102 -13.20 26.48 -13.50
CA ASN A 102 -13.26 27.94 -13.59
C ASN A 102 -13.93 28.44 -14.89
N LYS A 103 -13.74 27.71 -16.01
CA LYS A 103 -14.32 28.06 -17.32
C LYS A 103 -15.83 27.76 -17.36
N THR A 104 -16.26 26.65 -16.79
CA THR A 104 -17.63 26.12 -16.98
C THR A 104 -18.54 26.27 -15.77
N GLY A 105 -17.97 26.32 -14.57
CA GLY A 105 -18.73 26.20 -13.31
C GLY A 105 -19.37 24.83 -13.09
N ASP A 106 -18.96 23.79 -13.84
CA ASP A 106 -19.53 22.46 -13.75
C ASP A 106 -18.83 21.65 -12.63
N ASP A 107 -19.61 21.23 -11.65
CA ASP A 107 -19.15 20.47 -10.47
C ASP A 107 -18.47 19.13 -10.81
N LYS A 108 -18.68 18.61 -12.02
CA LYS A 108 -17.97 17.38 -12.46
C LYS A 108 -16.44 17.53 -12.47
N TYR A 109 -15.92 18.77 -12.50
CA TYR A 109 -14.49 19.06 -12.43
C TYR A 109 -14.03 19.45 -11.01
N ALA A 110 -14.96 19.56 -10.05
CA ALA A 110 -14.62 19.94 -8.68
C ALA A 110 -13.91 18.81 -7.92
N ILE A 111 -12.88 19.16 -7.15
CA ILE A 111 -12.16 18.21 -6.29
C ILE A 111 -12.82 18.23 -4.90
N TYR A 112 -13.25 17.06 -4.41
CA TYR A 112 -13.79 16.90 -3.07
C TYR A 112 -12.73 17.27 -2.02
N GLY A 113 -13.11 18.06 -1.02
CA GLY A 113 -12.17 18.61 -0.02
C GLY A 113 -11.34 19.80 -0.51
N GLY A 114 -11.53 20.25 -1.75
CA GLY A 114 -10.94 21.48 -2.28
C GLY A 114 -9.43 21.55 -2.14
N ALA A 115 -8.92 22.66 -1.59
CA ALA A 115 -7.48 22.93 -1.48
C ALA A 115 -6.71 21.91 -0.63
N GLU A 116 -7.37 21.23 0.31
CA GLU A 116 -6.72 20.20 1.15
C GLU A 116 -6.42 18.92 0.39
N ARG A 117 -7.13 18.67 -0.71
CA ARG A 117 -7.01 17.48 -1.55
C ARG A 117 -6.40 17.77 -2.93
N THR A 118 -6.30 19.02 -3.33
CA THR A 118 -5.77 19.42 -4.63
C THR A 118 -4.27 19.67 -4.54
N LEU A 119 -3.47 18.87 -5.23
CA LEU A 119 -2.04 19.11 -5.40
C LEU A 119 -1.83 20.08 -6.57
N THR A 120 -1.39 21.29 -6.27
CA THR A 120 -1.17 22.33 -7.28
C THR A 120 0.30 22.40 -7.70
N TRP A 121 0.60 23.14 -8.79
CA TRP A 121 1.99 23.34 -9.21
C TRP A 121 2.79 24.14 -8.16
N GLU A 122 2.14 24.98 -7.35
CA GLU A 122 2.76 25.71 -6.23
C GLU A 122 3.27 24.76 -5.14
N ASP A 123 2.58 23.64 -4.92
CA ASP A 123 3.00 22.63 -3.95
C ASP A 123 4.34 21.98 -4.32
N LEU A 124 4.67 21.92 -5.61
CA LEU A 124 5.96 21.37 -6.08
C LEU A 124 7.16 22.12 -5.50
N LEU A 125 6.98 23.43 -5.17
CA LEU A 125 8.00 24.26 -4.52
C LEU A 125 8.19 23.91 -3.03
N THR A 126 7.36 23.04 -2.48
CA THR A 126 7.38 22.68 -1.05
C THR A 126 7.94 21.28 -0.80
N LEU A 127 8.41 20.56 -1.83
CA LEU A 127 8.95 19.21 -1.68
C LEU A 127 9.96 19.12 -0.54
N ARG A 128 9.75 18.15 0.37
CA ARG A 128 10.61 17.90 1.54
C ARG A 128 10.76 19.10 2.48
N ASN A 129 9.87 20.06 2.44
CA ASN A 129 9.75 21.09 3.45
C ASN A 129 8.82 20.62 4.57
N ARG A 130 9.04 21.11 5.79
CA ARG A 130 8.08 20.86 6.88
C ARG A 130 6.72 21.47 6.53
N GLY A 131 5.68 20.65 6.53
CA GLY A 131 4.32 21.05 6.13
C GLY A 131 4.12 21.19 4.61
N GLY A 132 5.09 20.72 3.81
CA GLY A 132 4.98 20.59 2.36
C GLY A 132 4.79 19.13 1.94
N ILE A 133 4.92 18.86 0.65
CA ILE A 133 4.78 17.49 0.10
C ILE A 133 5.99 16.62 0.45
N SER A 134 5.73 15.35 0.77
CA SER A 134 6.71 14.39 1.25
C SER A 134 7.71 13.93 0.17
N GLY A 135 8.90 13.53 0.59
CA GLY A 135 9.93 12.99 -0.32
C GLY A 135 9.81 11.50 -0.61
N HIS A 136 8.89 10.81 0.06
CA HIS A 136 8.50 9.42 -0.18
C HIS A 136 6.99 9.32 -0.15
N ALA A 137 6.44 8.21 -0.64
CA ALA A 137 4.99 8.08 -0.75
C ALA A 137 4.32 7.99 0.63
N GLU A 138 3.45 8.95 0.91
CA GLU A 138 2.60 9.02 2.10
C GLU A 138 1.15 9.24 1.66
N SER A 139 0.22 8.45 2.22
CA SER A 139 -1.21 8.51 1.91
C SER A 139 -1.88 9.57 2.79
N GLU A 140 -1.70 10.83 2.42
CA GLU A 140 -2.20 11.98 3.17
C GLU A 140 -2.72 13.09 2.26
N GLY A 141 -3.64 13.91 2.75
CA GLY A 141 -4.07 15.17 2.15
C GLY A 141 -4.11 15.16 0.62
N LYS A 142 -3.12 15.80 0.00
CA LYS A 142 -3.00 16.00 -1.46
C LYS A 142 -2.45 14.79 -2.23
N SER A 143 -1.98 13.76 -1.53
CA SER A 143 -1.33 12.57 -2.10
C SER A 143 -2.10 11.26 -1.85
N MET A 144 -3.41 11.34 -1.67
CA MET A 144 -4.29 10.20 -1.41
C MET A 144 -4.37 9.16 -2.55
N ILE A 145 -3.78 9.43 -3.71
CA ILE A 145 -3.60 8.41 -4.76
C ILE A 145 -2.71 7.26 -4.28
N PHE A 146 -1.79 7.52 -3.34
CA PHE A 146 -1.02 6.45 -2.72
C PHE A 146 -1.90 5.67 -1.74
N ALA A 147 -2.10 4.39 -2.02
CA ALA A 147 -2.94 3.54 -1.18
C ALA A 147 -2.27 3.17 0.16
N THR A 148 -0.95 3.32 0.27
CA THR A 148 -0.16 3.08 1.48
C THR A 148 1.11 3.90 1.51
N ASN A 149 1.68 4.07 2.69
CA ASN A 149 3.00 4.68 2.85
C ASN A 149 4.09 3.70 2.43
N THR A 150 5.08 4.19 1.69
CA THR A 150 6.26 3.41 1.30
C THR A 150 7.52 4.27 1.41
N GLY A 151 8.66 3.59 1.49
CA GLY A 151 9.96 4.27 1.60
C GLY A 151 11.10 3.29 1.34
N PRO A 152 11.29 2.24 2.17
CA PRO A 152 12.24 1.19 1.86
C PRO A 152 11.80 0.44 0.59
N SER A 153 12.71 0.36 -0.40
CA SER A 153 12.43 -0.31 -1.67
C SER A 153 11.99 -1.77 -1.46
N GLY A 154 11.00 -2.20 -2.19
CA GLY A 154 10.43 -3.55 -2.11
C GLY A 154 9.38 -3.75 -1.01
N HIS A 155 9.41 -2.98 0.07
CA HIS A 155 8.59 -3.22 1.26
C HIS A 155 7.08 -3.01 1.05
N GLY A 156 6.67 -2.24 0.04
CA GLY A 156 5.26 -2.02 -0.29
C GLY A 156 4.60 -3.20 -1.03
N ALA A 157 5.38 -4.11 -1.63
CA ALA A 157 4.85 -5.19 -2.45
C ALA A 157 3.93 -6.17 -1.67
N PRO A 158 4.30 -6.69 -0.49
CA PRO A 158 3.42 -7.57 0.27
C PRO A 158 2.16 -6.86 0.79
N THR A 159 2.25 -5.55 1.09
CA THR A 159 1.07 -4.74 1.48
C THR A 159 0.09 -4.62 0.30
N ALA A 160 0.61 -4.38 -0.92
CA ALA A 160 -0.21 -4.37 -2.14
C ALA A 160 -0.89 -5.72 -2.39
N ALA A 161 -0.17 -6.84 -2.20
CA ALA A 161 -0.76 -8.18 -2.27
C ALA A 161 -1.87 -8.39 -1.22
N GLY A 162 -1.69 -7.88 0.00
CA GLY A 162 -2.70 -7.91 1.05
C GLY A 162 -3.96 -7.11 0.71
N MET A 163 -3.82 -5.94 0.06
CA MET A 163 -4.96 -5.18 -0.46
C MET A 163 -5.70 -5.94 -1.55
N ALA A 164 -4.98 -6.58 -2.48
CA ALA A 164 -5.58 -7.41 -3.52
C ALA A 164 -6.37 -8.57 -2.92
N LEU A 165 -5.83 -9.23 -1.90
CA LEU A 165 -6.53 -10.26 -1.15
C LEU A 165 -7.80 -9.72 -0.48
N ALA A 166 -7.74 -8.53 0.13
CA ALA A 166 -8.90 -7.93 0.78
C ALA A 166 -10.07 -7.74 -0.19
N PHE A 167 -9.82 -7.20 -1.39
CA PHE A 167 -10.86 -7.03 -2.40
C PHE A 167 -11.37 -8.36 -2.95
N LYS A 168 -10.50 -9.34 -3.18
CA LYS A 168 -10.90 -10.70 -3.53
C LYS A 168 -11.85 -11.28 -2.48
N ARG A 169 -11.49 -11.18 -1.20
CA ARG A 169 -12.29 -11.67 -0.07
C ARG A 169 -13.59 -10.89 0.13
N ALA A 170 -13.61 -9.62 -0.25
CA ALA A 170 -14.80 -8.78 -0.21
C ALA A 170 -15.81 -9.09 -1.33
N GLY A 171 -15.45 -9.94 -2.30
CA GLY A 171 -16.26 -10.16 -3.50
C GLY A 171 -16.17 -9.02 -4.51
N ALA A 172 -15.05 -8.32 -4.53
CA ALA A 172 -14.76 -7.19 -5.40
C ALA A 172 -13.45 -7.40 -6.18
N GLU A 173 -13.23 -8.58 -6.77
CA GLU A 173 -12.02 -8.91 -7.54
C GLU A 173 -11.80 -7.99 -8.76
N GLU A 174 -12.83 -7.29 -9.20
CA GLU A 174 -12.68 -6.30 -10.26
C GLU A 174 -11.93 -5.03 -9.81
N VAL A 175 -11.82 -4.78 -8.50
CA VAL A 175 -10.92 -3.77 -7.93
C VAL A 175 -9.50 -4.31 -7.98
N ARG A 176 -8.65 -3.62 -8.70
CA ARG A 176 -7.26 -4.03 -8.94
C ARG A 176 -6.29 -3.26 -8.08
N VAL A 177 -5.17 -3.89 -7.79
CA VAL A 177 -4.06 -3.25 -7.09
C VAL A 177 -2.86 -3.20 -8.03
N PHE A 178 -2.32 -2.00 -8.21
CA PHE A 178 -1.16 -1.71 -9.03
C PHE A 178 0.02 -1.33 -8.15
N ALA A 179 1.11 -2.07 -8.25
CA ALA A 179 2.35 -1.83 -7.51
C ALA A 179 3.46 -1.45 -8.49
N LEU A 180 3.98 -0.21 -8.41
CA LEU A 180 5.03 0.29 -9.29
C LEU A 180 6.38 0.31 -8.58
N GLU A 181 7.36 -0.41 -9.15
CA GLU A 181 8.71 -0.55 -8.58
C GLU A 181 9.78 -0.50 -9.68
N GLY A 182 11.04 -0.41 -9.28
CA GLY A 182 12.20 -0.69 -10.13
C GLY A 182 12.84 -2.03 -9.79
N GLU A 183 13.66 -2.57 -10.67
CA GLU A 183 14.35 -3.85 -10.47
C GLU A 183 15.20 -3.87 -9.19
N GLY A 184 15.70 -2.73 -8.76
CA GLY A 184 16.44 -2.63 -7.50
C GLY A 184 15.63 -3.04 -6.29
N GLY A 185 14.40 -2.57 -6.19
CA GLY A 185 13.48 -2.95 -5.12
C GLY A 185 13.08 -4.42 -5.19
N HIS A 186 12.97 -4.96 -6.40
CA HIS A 186 12.69 -6.38 -6.63
C HIS A 186 13.77 -7.32 -6.05
N THR A 187 14.99 -6.86 -5.87
CA THR A 187 16.07 -7.68 -5.25
C THR A 187 15.90 -7.86 -3.74
N ALA A 188 15.01 -7.12 -3.09
CA ALA A 188 14.73 -7.30 -1.67
C ALA A 188 14.10 -8.68 -1.40
N GLY A 189 14.54 -9.36 -0.33
CA GLY A 189 14.10 -10.72 0.00
C GLY A 189 12.58 -10.87 0.11
N CYS A 190 11.88 -9.83 0.57
CA CYS A 190 10.42 -9.81 0.66
C CYS A 190 9.70 -10.01 -0.69
N HIS A 191 10.35 -9.76 -1.82
CA HIS A 191 9.78 -10.05 -3.13
C HIS A 191 9.65 -11.54 -3.43
N HIS A 192 10.62 -12.35 -3.00
CA HIS A 192 10.52 -13.80 -3.12
C HIS A 192 9.33 -14.31 -2.33
N GLU A 193 9.19 -13.87 -1.09
CA GLU A 193 8.06 -14.20 -0.23
C GLU A 193 6.73 -13.74 -0.86
N THR A 194 6.66 -12.51 -1.35
CA THR A 194 5.45 -11.95 -1.97
C THR A 194 5.03 -12.69 -3.23
N LYS A 195 6.00 -13.07 -4.10
CA LYS A 195 5.70 -13.80 -5.34
C LYS A 195 5.09 -15.17 -5.06
N HIS A 196 5.64 -15.93 -4.11
CA HIS A 196 5.06 -17.20 -3.68
C HIS A 196 3.65 -17.02 -3.17
N THR A 197 3.48 -16.11 -2.23
CA THR A 197 2.21 -15.93 -1.52
C THR A 197 1.12 -15.40 -2.45
N ALA A 198 1.43 -14.44 -3.32
CA ALA A 198 0.47 -13.89 -4.27
C ALA A 198 -0.04 -14.97 -5.25
N TRP A 199 0.85 -15.86 -5.72
CA TRP A 199 0.45 -16.98 -6.55
C TRP A 199 -0.38 -18.00 -5.77
N GLY A 200 0.06 -18.38 -4.57
CA GLY A 200 -0.65 -19.35 -3.71
C GLY A 200 -2.05 -18.89 -3.33
N LEU A 201 -2.26 -17.60 -3.17
CA LEU A 201 -3.56 -16.99 -2.86
C LEU A 201 -4.41 -16.70 -4.11
N GLY A 202 -3.88 -16.92 -5.32
CA GLY A 202 -4.60 -16.68 -6.57
C GLY A 202 -5.01 -15.23 -6.76
N LEU A 203 -4.06 -14.27 -6.61
CA LEU A 203 -4.35 -12.84 -6.64
C LEU A 203 -4.38 -12.29 -8.08
N GLY A 204 -5.35 -12.72 -8.89
CA GLY A 204 -5.51 -12.26 -10.26
C GLY A 204 -5.80 -10.77 -10.42
N ASN A 205 -6.16 -10.09 -9.36
CA ASN A 205 -6.34 -8.64 -9.31
C ASN A 205 -5.08 -7.87 -8.85
N PHE A 206 -3.94 -8.56 -8.62
CA PHE A 206 -2.66 -7.94 -8.28
C PHE A 206 -1.80 -7.75 -9.53
N ASN A 207 -1.47 -6.49 -9.86
CA ASN A 207 -0.69 -6.09 -11.02
C ASN A 207 0.61 -5.42 -10.58
N TYR A 208 1.73 -6.04 -10.85
CA TYR A 208 3.06 -5.51 -10.57
C TYR A 208 3.62 -4.86 -11.84
N LEU A 209 4.01 -3.60 -11.73
CA LEU A 209 4.58 -2.80 -12.81
C LEU A 209 6.07 -2.60 -12.51
N LEU A 210 6.93 -3.18 -13.32
CA LEU A 210 8.37 -3.19 -13.08
C LEU A 210 9.11 -2.32 -14.10
N ASP A 211 9.72 -1.24 -13.64
CA ASP A 211 10.63 -0.41 -14.42
C ASP A 211 12.02 -1.08 -14.46
N PHE A 212 12.39 -1.62 -15.60
CA PHE A 212 13.62 -2.35 -15.82
C PHE A 212 14.60 -1.51 -16.65
N ASN A 213 15.67 -1.06 -16.02
CA ASN A 213 16.68 -0.17 -16.64
C ASN A 213 18.11 -0.54 -16.28
N ASP A 214 18.31 -1.62 -15.53
CA ASP A 214 19.60 -2.18 -15.09
C ASP A 214 20.46 -1.22 -14.24
N ASN A 215 19.87 -0.23 -13.58
CA ASN A 215 20.59 0.79 -12.83
C ASN A 215 20.05 1.04 -11.42
N GLY A 216 20.91 0.91 -10.43
CA GLY A 216 20.70 1.32 -9.03
C GLY A 216 21.20 2.74 -8.72
N ILE A 217 21.63 2.93 -7.47
CA ILE A 217 22.37 4.10 -6.98
C ILE A 217 23.89 3.88 -7.13
N ASP A 218 24.33 2.64 -7.01
CA ASP A 218 25.73 2.27 -7.17
C ASP A 218 26.12 2.17 -8.65
N PRO A 219 27.38 2.42 -9.00
CA PRO A 219 27.85 2.42 -10.39
C PRO A 219 28.06 1.01 -10.95
N ARG A 220 27.17 0.09 -10.61
CA ARG A 220 27.18 -1.28 -11.13
C ARG A 220 25.78 -1.66 -11.58
N PRO A 221 25.64 -2.28 -12.76
CA PRO A 221 24.35 -2.75 -13.23
C PRO A 221 23.84 -3.92 -12.37
N TYR A 222 22.54 -4.02 -12.18
CA TYR A 222 21.94 -5.14 -11.44
C TYR A 222 22.23 -6.49 -12.13
N SER A 223 22.31 -6.52 -13.45
CA SER A 223 22.69 -7.71 -14.22
C SER A 223 24.06 -8.30 -13.87
N SER A 224 24.91 -7.52 -13.20
CA SER A 224 26.19 -8.05 -12.65
C SER A 224 26.01 -8.89 -11.38
N MET A 225 24.84 -8.83 -10.74
CA MET A 225 24.55 -9.50 -9.46
C MET A 225 23.29 -10.37 -9.52
N VAL A 226 22.33 -10.03 -10.37
CA VAL A 226 21.05 -10.73 -10.51
C VAL A 226 20.98 -11.36 -11.89
N TYR A 227 20.88 -12.69 -11.92
CA TYR A 227 20.80 -13.44 -13.17
C TYR A 227 19.39 -13.37 -13.77
N GLY A 228 19.33 -13.38 -15.11
CA GLY A 228 18.08 -13.39 -15.87
C GLY A 228 17.45 -12.02 -16.05
N ASP A 229 16.22 -12.04 -16.50
CA ASP A 229 15.40 -10.86 -16.75
C ASP A 229 14.04 -10.94 -16.00
N PRO A 230 13.24 -9.87 -16.01
CA PRO A 230 11.96 -9.88 -15.32
C PRO A 230 10.98 -10.96 -15.79
N GLN A 231 11.05 -11.40 -17.07
CA GLN A 231 10.22 -12.49 -17.56
C GLN A 231 10.52 -13.79 -16.79
N GLU A 232 11.82 -14.14 -16.69
CA GLU A 232 12.26 -15.34 -15.97
C GLU A 232 11.99 -15.22 -14.46
N TRP A 233 12.17 -14.02 -13.88
CA TRP A 233 12.02 -13.80 -12.43
C TRP A 233 10.58 -13.97 -11.93
N PHE A 234 9.58 -13.73 -12.76
CA PHE A 234 8.18 -13.85 -12.39
C PHE A 234 7.54 -15.14 -12.90
N ASP A 235 7.87 -15.58 -14.12
CA ASP A 235 7.35 -16.83 -14.68
C ASP A 235 7.71 -18.04 -13.82
N SER A 236 8.91 -18.06 -13.22
CA SER A 236 9.35 -19.12 -12.29
C SER A 236 8.48 -19.27 -11.04
N TYR A 237 7.66 -18.25 -10.73
CA TYR A 237 6.69 -18.26 -9.63
C TYR A 237 5.23 -18.42 -10.11
N GLY A 238 5.02 -18.74 -11.38
CA GLY A 238 3.69 -18.94 -11.94
C GLY A 238 2.88 -17.68 -12.20
N TRP A 239 3.53 -16.52 -12.24
CA TRP A 239 2.90 -15.26 -12.60
C TRP A 239 2.67 -15.17 -14.10
N ARG A 240 1.68 -14.39 -14.52
CA ARG A 240 1.54 -13.97 -15.90
C ARG A 240 2.42 -12.75 -16.15
N THR A 241 3.46 -12.91 -16.96
CA THR A 241 4.45 -11.86 -17.21
C THR A 241 4.38 -11.36 -18.65
N ARG A 242 4.52 -10.06 -18.88
CA ARG A 242 4.61 -9.43 -20.21
C ARG A 242 5.65 -8.31 -20.18
N GLY A 243 6.45 -8.26 -21.23
CA GLY A 243 7.51 -7.25 -21.40
C GLY A 243 7.17 -6.22 -22.46
N VAL A 244 7.61 -4.99 -22.23
CA VAL A 244 7.61 -3.86 -23.17
C VAL A 244 9.05 -3.60 -23.57
N ASN A 245 9.36 -3.61 -24.87
CA ASN A 245 10.74 -3.43 -25.35
C ASN A 245 11.17 -1.96 -25.33
N ASP A 246 10.25 -1.04 -25.60
CA ASP A 246 10.49 0.41 -25.49
C ASP A 246 9.48 1.03 -24.51
N GLY A 247 9.90 1.22 -23.27
CA GLY A 247 9.08 1.85 -22.22
C GLY A 247 8.82 3.35 -22.45
N ALA A 248 9.35 3.95 -23.50
CA ALA A 248 9.02 5.31 -23.96
C ALA A 248 7.92 5.36 -25.02
N ASP A 249 7.60 4.24 -25.68
CA ASP A 249 6.54 4.14 -26.69
C ASP A 249 5.16 3.93 -26.04
N TYR A 250 4.31 4.95 -26.08
CA TYR A 250 2.95 4.87 -25.55
C TYR A 250 2.10 3.77 -26.19
N ALA A 251 2.32 3.42 -27.44
CA ALA A 251 1.55 2.37 -28.10
C ALA A 251 1.93 0.99 -27.54
N GLU A 252 3.22 0.69 -27.43
CA GLU A 252 3.70 -0.57 -26.88
C GLU A 252 3.36 -0.69 -25.37
N VAL A 253 3.63 0.37 -24.60
CA VAL A 253 3.30 0.45 -23.17
C VAL A 253 1.81 0.18 -22.93
N THR A 254 0.93 0.89 -23.66
CA THR A 254 -0.51 0.79 -23.44
C THR A 254 -1.07 -0.56 -23.89
N SER A 255 -0.69 -1.04 -25.07
CA SER A 255 -1.19 -2.32 -25.59
C SER A 255 -0.80 -3.49 -24.67
N THR A 256 0.46 -3.54 -24.23
CA THR A 256 0.96 -4.60 -23.35
C THR A 256 0.33 -4.51 -21.95
N LEU A 257 0.18 -3.29 -21.42
CA LEU A 257 -0.49 -3.07 -20.14
C LEU A 257 -1.94 -3.57 -20.19
N LEU A 258 -2.71 -3.18 -21.20
CA LEU A 258 -4.10 -3.61 -21.35
C LEU A 258 -4.22 -5.12 -21.56
N GLU A 259 -3.38 -5.72 -22.43
CA GLU A 259 -3.36 -7.18 -22.63
C GLU A 259 -3.15 -7.92 -21.30
N ASN A 260 -2.20 -7.46 -20.50
CA ASN A 260 -1.86 -8.17 -19.26
C ASN A 260 -2.91 -7.93 -18.15
N VAL A 261 -3.32 -6.67 -17.96
CA VAL A 261 -4.28 -6.27 -16.91
C VAL A 261 -5.66 -6.91 -17.12
N PHE A 262 -6.11 -7.08 -18.36
CA PHE A 262 -7.41 -7.64 -18.69
C PHE A 262 -7.38 -9.12 -19.08
N ALA A 263 -6.25 -9.79 -18.91
CA ALA A 263 -6.16 -11.22 -19.12
C ALA A 263 -7.08 -11.98 -18.15
N GLU A 264 -7.62 -13.10 -18.60
CA GLU A 264 -8.38 -14.01 -17.75
C GLU A 264 -7.46 -14.81 -16.81
N GLY A 265 -8.01 -15.31 -15.71
CA GLY A 265 -7.34 -16.18 -14.75
C GLY A 265 -7.00 -15.46 -13.44
N ASP A 266 -6.64 -16.27 -12.46
CA ASP A 266 -6.34 -15.87 -11.08
C ASP A 266 -4.83 -15.71 -10.79
N GLN A 267 -4.01 -15.80 -11.83
CA GLN A 267 -2.56 -15.59 -11.71
C GLN A 267 -2.29 -14.10 -11.44
N PRO A 268 -1.44 -13.76 -10.46
CA PRO A 268 -0.94 -12.41 -10.35
C PRO A 268 -0.14 -12.03 -11.60
N ARG A 269 -0.07 -10.73 -11.90
CA ARG A 269 0.43 -10.21 -13.17
C ARG A 269 1.64 -9.33 -12.97
N CYS A 270 2.65 -9.49 -13.82
CA CYS A 270 3.77 -8.56 -13.93
C CYS A 270 3.83 -8.00 -15.35
N THR A 271 3.81 -6.67 -15.47
CA THR A 271 4.18 -5.97 -16.70
C THR A 271 5.50 -5.25 -16.47
N TRP A 272 6.54 -5.62 -17.21
CA TRP A 272 7.84 -4.97 -17.08
C TRP A 272 8.15 -4.13 -18.31
N PHE A 273 8.86 -3.04 -18.09
CA PHE A 273 9.12 -2.02 -19.08
C PHE A 273 10.63 -1.81 -19.19
N ASN A 274 11.19 -2.06 -20.38
CA ASN A 274 12.58 -1.73 -20.65
C ASN A 274 12.70 -0.21 -20.85
N THR A 275 13.44 0.45 -19.97
CA THR A 275 13.52 1.92 -19.92
C THR A 275 14.96 2.41 -19.81
N VAL A 276 15.12 3.72 -19.96
CA VAL A 276 16.38 4.40 -19.69
C VAL A 276 16.22 5.24 -18.42
N LYS A 277 16.95 4.88 -17.36
CA LYS A 277 16.95 5.66 -16.13
C LYS A 277 17.51 7.05 -16.37
N GLY A 278 16.71 8.08 -16.08
CA GLY A 278 17.07 9.47 -16.35
C GLY A 278 16.92 9.89 -17.81
N ARG A 279 16.06 9.20 -18.59
CA ARG A 279 15.73 9.57 -19.96
C ARG A 279 15.40 11.06 -20.08
N GLY A 280 16.10 11.77 -20.97
CA GLY A 280 15.92 13.21 -21.23
C GLY A 280 16.34 14.14 -20.09
N TYR A 281 16.94 13.62 -19.02
CA TYR A 281 17.45 14.41 -17.88
C TYR A 281 18.86 14.96 -18.11
N GLY A 282 19.51 14.60 -19.22
CA GLY A 282 20.90 14.99 -19.53
C GLY A 282 21.95 14.22 -18.75
N VAL A 283 21.53 13.40 -17.79
CA VAL A 283 22.37 12.44 -17.04
C VAL A 283 21.58 11.16 -16.92
N GLU A 284 22.15 10.04 -17.35
CA GLU A 284 21.51 8.75 -17.39
C GLU A 284 22.17 7.73 -16.44
N GLY A 285 21.48 6.59 -16.24
CA GLY A 285 21.93 5.49 -15.43
C GLY A 285 22.05 5.85 -13.95
N TYR A 286 22.98 5.19 -13.27
CA TYR A 286 23.18 5.35 -11.82
C TYR A 286 23.41 6.80 -11.38
N ALA A 287 24.09 7.61 -12.23
CA ALA A 287 24.41 9.00 -11.93
C ALA A 287 23.16 9.90 -11.82
N SER A 288 22.02 9.48 -12.39
CA SER A 288 20.73 10.19 -12.29
C SER A 288 19.91 9.83 -11.06
N HIS A 289 20.34 8.87 -10.21
CA HIS A 289 19.52 8.33 -9.14
C HIS A 289 19.12 9.39 -8.10
N GLY A 290 20.10 10.05 -7.49
CA GLY A 290 19.86 10.98 -6.37
C GLY A 290 20.38 12.40 -6.61
N ALA A 291 20.90 12.68 -7.80
CA ALA A 291 21.53 13.94 -8.12
C ALA A 291 20.56 14.83 -8.95
N ALA A 292 19.97 15.83 -8.28
CA ALA A 292 19.41 16.95 -9.03
C ALA A 292 20.56 17.73 -9.71
N HIS A 293 20.31 18.32 -10.88
CA HIS A 293 21.24 19.26 -11.48
C HIS A 293 21.60 20.37 -10.48
N LYS A 294 22.82 20.89 -10.52
CA LYS A 294 23.10 22.13 -9.79
C LYS A 294 22.12 23.22 -10.25
N PRO A 295 21.70 24.12 -9.35
CA PRO A 295 20.72 25.15 -9.68
C PRO A 295 21.11 25.94 -10.93
N ASN A 296 20.24 25.95 -11.93
CA ASN A 296 20.42 26.64 -13.19
C ASN A 296 21.75 26.34 -13.90
N SER A 297 22.28 25.12 -13.73
CA SER A 297 23.50 24.69 -14.43
C SER A 297 23.28 24.60 -15.94
N GLU A 298 24.36 24.59 -16.70
CA GLU A 298 24.34 24.44 -18.16
C GLU A 298 23.56 23.18 -18.59
N ILE A 299 23.81 22.05 -17.91
CA ILE A 299 23.13 20.79 -18.19
C ILE A 299 21.61 20.88 -17.87
N PHE A 300 21.22 21.59 -16.83
CA PHE A 300 19.81 21.84 -16.53
C PHE A 300 19.15 22.61 -17.67
N TRP A 301 19.73 23.72 -18.12
CA TRP A 301 19.18 24.51 -19.21
C TRP A 301 19.19 23.77 -20.55
N ALA A 302 20.19 22.94 -20.80
CA ALA A 302 20.22 22.12 -22.01
C ALA A 302 19.00 21.19 -22.09
N THR A 303 18.55 20.60 -20.99
CA THR A 303 17.35 19.74 -20.97
C THR A 303 16.04 20.51 -21.14
N LYS A 304 16.04 21.84 -20.97
CA LYS A 304 14.85 22.68 -21.17
C LYS A 304 14.68 23.11 -22.62
N LYS A 305 15.77 23.10 -23.38
CA LYS A 305 15.77 23.64 -24.76
C LYS A 305 14.82 22.88 -25.68
N GLU A 306 14.88 21.56 -25.68
CA GLU A 306 14.03 20.73 -26.55
C GLU A 306 12.54 20.96 -26.27
N PHE A 307 12.16 21.01 -25.01
CA PHE A 307 10.78 21.28 -24.60
C PHE A 307 10.35 22.70 -24.99
N ALA A 308 11.21 23.71 -24.74
CA ALA A 308 10.93 25.08 -25.11
C ALA A 308 10.74 25.25 -26.63
N ASP A 309 11.63 24.63 -27.42
CA ASP A 309 11.55 24.65 -28.89
C ASP A 309 10.28 23.90 -29.39
N LYS A 310 9.95 22.74 -28.81
CA LYS A 310 8.79 21.92 -29.20
C LYS A 310 7.46 22.65 -28.95
N TYR A 311 7.35 23.33 -27.83
CA TYR A 311 6.09 23.93 -27.38
C TYR A 311 6.06 25.45 -27.52
N GLN A 312 7.12 26.07 -28.08
CA GLN A 312 7.24 27.50 -28.34
C GLN A 312 7.01 28.36 -27.09
N ILE A 313 7.62 27.94 -25.95
CA ILE A 313 7.60 28.66 -24.68
C ILE A 313 8.98 29.20 -24.32
N GLU A 314 9.02 30.19 -23.43
CA GLU A 314 10.25 30.79 -22.94
C GLU A 314 10.40 30.63 -21.41
N PHE A 315 11.44 29.93 -20.97
CA PHE A 315 11.74 29.84 -19.57
C PHE A 315 12.42 31.11 -19.03
N THR A 316 11.90 31.65 -17.97
CA THR A 316 12.47 32.81 -17.26
C THR A 316 13.89 32.48 -16.77
N GLY A 317 14.84 33.31 -17.15
CA GLY A 317 16.25 33.13 -16.78
C GLY A 317 16.98 32.03 -17.53
N PHE A 318 16.46 31.59 -18.70
CA PHE A 318 17.10 30.58 -19.55
C PHE A 318 18.56 30.89 -19.82
N GLY A 319 19.45 29.94 -19.59
CA GLY A 319 20.89 30.07 -19.76
C GLY A 319 21.63 30.90 -18.69
N ASN A 320 20.93 31.56 -17.80
CA ASN A 320 21.52 32.36 -16.75
C ASN A 320 21.83 31.53 -15.47
N ALA A 321 22.80 31.99 -14.69
CA ALA A 321 23.06 31.45 -13.37
C ALA A 321 21.85 31.63 -12.42
N LYS A 322 21.81 30.80 -11.38
CA LYS A 322 20.80 30.91 -10.33
C LYS A 322 20.79 32.32 -9.69
N PRO A 323 19.60 32.92 -9.45
CA PRO A 323 19.49 34.15 -8.67
C PRO A 323 20.15 34.05 -7.29
N GLU A 324 20.69 35.15 -6.80
CA GLU A 324 21.41 35.17 -5.50
C GLU A 324 20.45 34.94 -4.34
N SER A 325 19.29 35.62 -4.33
CA SER A 325 18.33 35.46 -3.26
C SER A 325 17.49 34.19 -3.43
N LYS A 326 17.08 33.60 -2.32
CA LYS A 326 16.17 32.44 -2.32
C LYS A 326 14.79 32.80 -2.86
N ASP A 327 14.32 33.99 -2.58
CA ASP A 327 12.98 34.45 -3.00
C ASP A 327 12.95 34.66 -4.52
N ASP A 328 13.99 35.25 -5.11
CA ASP A 328 14.09 35.41 -6.55
C ASP A 328 14.22 34.05 -7.25
N PHE A 329 14.96 33.11 -6.69
CA PHE A 329 15.05 31.75 -7.24
C PHE A 329 13.72 31.01 -7.16
N LYS A 330 12.98 31.19 -6.04
CA LYS A 330 11.62 30.64 -5.91
C LYS A 330 10.68 31.27 -6.94
N ALA A 331 10.73 32.60 -7.09
CA ALA A 331 9.91 33.32 -8.08
C ALA A 331 10.23 32.88 -9.52
N GLN A 332 11.51 32.72 -9.88
CA GLN A 332 11.92 32.20 -11.17
C GLN A 332 11.38 30.79 -11.42
N THR A 333 11.51 29.89 -10.44
CA THR A 333 11.02 28.51 -10.58
C THR A 333 9.49 28.48 -10.68
N ALA A 334 8.79 29.31 -9.92
CA ALA A 334 7.34 29.47 -10.01
C ALA A 334 6.91 29.94 -11.41
N ALA A 335 7.59 30.97 -11.95
CA ALA A 335 7.32 31.45 -13.31
C ALA A 335 7.53 30.34 -14.35
N ASN A 336 8.59 29.55 -14.22
CA ASN A 336 8.87 28.43 -15.13
C ASN A 336 7.85 27.31 -15.01
N LEU A 337 7.33 27.01 -13.80
CA LEU A 337 6.22 26.08 -13.64
C LEU A 337 4.93 26.60 -14.28
N GLN A 338 4.66 27.91 -14.17
CA GLN A 338 3.52 28.54 -14.84
C GLN A 338 3.64 28.45 -16.37
N GLU A 339 4.85 28.64 -16.91
CA GLU A 339 5.09 28.44 -18.35
C GLU A 339 4.81 26.99 -18.79
N VAL A 340 5.20 25.99 -18.00
CA VAL A 340 4.82 24.61 -18.28
C VAL A 340 3.30 24.44 -18.25
N MET A 341 2.61 25.03 -17.27
CA MET A 341 1.14 24.95 -17.16
C MET A 341 0.42 25.76 -18.25
N SER A 342 1.08 26.72 -18.92
CA SER A 342 0.50 27.47 -20.05
C SER A 342 0.17 26.58 -21.24
N LEU A 343 0.75 25.37 -21.35
CA LEU A 343 0.37 24.40 -22.37
C LEU A 343 -1.09 23.96 -22.26
N LEU A 344 -1.72 24.15 -21.11
CA LEU A 344 -3.17 23.94 -20.89
C LEU A 344 -4.03 25.12 -21.41
N ASP A 345 -3.43 26.19 -21.95
CA ASP A 345 -4.14 27.23 -22.68
C ASP A 345 -4.62 26.73 -24.06
N ASP A 346 -4.03 25.63 -24.56
CA ASP A 346 -4.62 24.79 -25.60
C ASP A 346 -5.93 24.19 -25.08
N GLU A 347 -7.05 24.81 -25.48
CA GLU A 347 -8.37 24.43 -25.00
C GLU A 347 -8.73 22.98 -25.31
N GLN A 348 -8.33 22.44 -26.46
CA GLN A 348 -8.63 21.06 -26.85
C GLN A 348 -7.88 20.07 -25.96
N PHE A 349 -6.62 20.36 -25.67
CA PHE A 349 -5.83 19.53 -24.77
C PHE A 349 -6.34 19.58 -23.33
N CYS A 350 -6.62 20.78 -22.80
CA CYS A 350 -7.14 20.96 -21.45
C CYS A 350 -8.49 20.26 -21.26
N GLU A 351 -9.41 20.45 -22.21
CA GLU A 351 -10.74 19.82 -22.19
C GLU A 351 -10.64 18.30 -22.31
N TYR A 352 -9.80 17.80 -23.22
CA TYR A 352 -9.54 16.36 -23.36
C TYR A 352 -9.07 15.77 -22.02
N LEU A 353 -8.03 16.36 -21.43
CA LEU A 353 -7.41 15.83 -20.21
C LEU A 353 -8.41 15.80 -19.05
N ALA A 354 -9.12 16.89 -18.79
CA ALA A 354 -10.09 16.98 -17.71
C ALA A 354 -11.28 16.04 -17.94
N ASN A 355 -11.84 15.95 -19.16
CA ASN A 355 -12.93 15.04 -19.46
C ASN A 355 -12.51 13.58 -19.34
N ARG A 356 -11.29 13.24 -19.77
CA ARG A 356 -10.77 11.87 -19.63
C ARG A 356 -10.62 11.45 -18.17
N LEU A 357 -10.15 12.34 -17.31
CA LEU A 357 -10.07 12.11 -15.86
C LEU A 357 -11.45 11.93 -15.22
N VAL A 358 -12.44 12.73 -15.65
CA VAL A 358 -13.83 12.58 -15.22
C VAL A 358 -14.40 11.22 -15.67
N GLU A 359 -14.22 10.85 -16.94
CA GLU A 359 -14.68 9.57 -17.50
C GLU A 359 -14.13 8.36 -16.71
N ILE A 360 -12.83 8.39 -16.39
CA ILE A 360 -12.18 7.35 -15.61
C ILE A 360 -12.73 7.33 -14.18
N GLY A 361 -12.92 8.49 -13.56
CA GLY A 361 -13.51 8.61 -12.23
C GLY A 361 -14.94 8.09 -12.14
N ASP A 362 -15.74 8.35 -13.19
CA ASP A 362 -17.12 7.86 -13.30
C ASP A 362 -17.19 6.35 -13.58
N SER A 363 -16.10 5.73 -14.05
CA SER A 363 -16.00 4.28 -14.24
C SER A 363 -15.74 3.48 -12.96
N VAL A 364 -15.42 4.16 -11.85
CA VAL A 364 -15.27 3.50 -10.54
C VAL A 364 -16.62 2.99 -10.08
N PRO A 365 -16.78 1.68 -9.79
CA PRO A 365 -18.07 1.12 -9.43
C PRO A 365 -18.55 1.61 -8.06
N SER A 366 -19.85 1.53 -7.83
CA SER A 366 -20.45 1.62 -6.50
C SER A 366 -20.62 0.23 -5.89
N ILE A 367 -20.85 0.16 -4.58
CA ILE A 367 -21.20 -1.11 -3.90
C ILE A 367 -22.43 -1.74 -4.52
N ALA A 368 -23.38 -0.93 -4.97
CA ALA A 368 -24.61 -1.40 -5.62
C ALA A 368 -24.37 -2.10 -6.97
N ASP A 369 -23.25 -1.83 -7.62
CA ASP A 369 -22.86 -2.47 -8.89
C ASP A 369 -22.20 -3.84 -8.70
N LEU A 370 -21.86 -4.21 -7.45
CA LEU A 370 -21.15 -5.44 -7.12
C LEU A 370 -22.10 -6.53 -6.61
N ASP A 371 -22.29 -7.56 -7.40
CA ASP A 371 -23.03 -8.74 -6.96
C ASP A 371 -22.22 -9.52 -5.90
N GLY A 372 -22.81 -9.67 -4.71
CA GLY A 372 -22.22 -10.48 -3.65
C GLY A 372 -21.09 -9.79 -2.87
N PHE A 373 -21.02 -8.45 -2.87
CA PHE A 373 -20.11 -7.70 -2.01
C PHE A 373 -20.37 -8.03 -0.53
N LYS A 374 -19.35 -8.44 0.19
CA LYS A 374 -19.45 -9.05 1.53
C LYS A 374 -19.20 -8.09 2.69
N LEU A 375 -18.73 -6.87 2.41
CA LEU A 375 -18.44 -5.87 3.43
C LEU A 375 -19.65 -4.95 3.60
N SER A 376 -19.82 -4.41 4.80
CA SER A 376 -20.89 -3.48 5.16
C SER A 376 -20.33 -2.34 6.01
N THR A 377 -21.18 -1.40 6.37
CA THR A 377 -20.86 -0.31 7.31
C THR A 377 -20.90 -0.74 8.79
N GLU A 378 -21.30 -1.98 9.07
CA GLU A 378 -21.25 -2.52 10.43
C GLU A 378 -19.80 -2.58 10.92
N ASP A 379 -19.53 -1.91 12.04
CA ASP A 379 -18.19 -1.65 12.52
C ASP A 379 -17.81 -2.59 13.68
N PRO A 380 -16.91 -3.58 13.45
CA PRO A 380 -16.45 -4.48 14.49
C PRO A 380 -15.77 -3.78 15.68
N TYR A 381 -15.23 -2.58 15.50
CA TYR A 381 -14.67 -1.78 16.60
C TYR A 381 -15.71 -1.35 17.63
N ARG A 382 -16.98 -1.29 17.23
CA ARG A 382 -18.11 -0.92 18.09
C ARG A 382 -18.93 -2.11 18.52
N ASP A 383 -18.53 -3.32 18.14
CA ASP A 383 -19.20 -4.53 18.56
C ASP A 383 -18.67 -4.96 19.94
N ASN A 384 -19.51 -4.75 20.96
CA ASN A 384 -19.17 -5.11 22.34
C ASN A 384 -18.88 -6.60 22.52
N ALA A 385 -19.37 -7.48 21.62
CA ALA A 385 -18.99 -8.90 21.67
C ALA A 385 -17.51 -9.13 21.36
N LEU A 386 -16.87 -8.21 20.63
CA LEU A 386 -15.46 -8.30 20.23
C LEU A 386 -14.53 -7.41 21.07
N THR A 387 -15.04 -6.29 21.58
CA THR A 387 -14.20 -5.20 22.10
C THR A 387 -14.47 -4.85 23.58
N ASP A 388 -15.51 -5.44 24.18
CA ASP A 388 -15.79 -5.27 25.60
C ASP A 388 -15.47 -6.59 26.34
N PRO A 389 -14.43 -6.60 27.20
CA PRO A 389 -14.07 -7.78 28.00
C PRO A 389 -15.22 -8.38 28.79
N ALA A 390 -16.16 -7.57 29.26
CA ALA A 390 -17.30 -8.02 30.04
C ALA A 390 -18.32 -8.87 29.27
N ASN A 391 -18.27 -8.80 27.93
CA ASN A 391 -19.18 -9.54 27.04
C ASN A 391 -18.54 -10.80 26.44
N LEU A 392 -17.29 -11.11 26.79
CA LEU A 392 -16.67 -12.36 26.38
C LEU A 392 -17.35 -13.56 27.07
N PRO A 393 -17.62 -14.67 26.35
CA PRO A 393 -18.29 -15.82 26.93
C PRO A 393 -17.39 -16.55 27.95
N GLN A 394 -18.01 -17.14 28.99
CA GLN A 394 -17.29 -17.84 30.02
C GLN A 394 -16.48 -19.04 29.51
N GLU A 395 -16.93 -19.63 28.42
CA GLU A 395 -16.34 -20.80 27.77
C GLU A 395 -14.95 -20.57 27.18
N ILE A 396 -14.50 -19.32 27.04
CA ILE A 396 -13.12 -19.05 26.61
C ILE A 396 -12.09 -19.22 27.71
N TYR A 397 -12.55 -19.21 28.98
CA TYR A 397 -11.69 -19.26 30.15
C TYR A 397 -11.51 -20.71 30.68
N PHE A 398 -10.45 -20.91 31.42
CA PHE A 398 -10.09 -22.18 32.05
C PHE A 398 -10.38 -22.12 33.55
N ASP A 399 -10.70 -23.29 34.14
CA ASP A 399 -10.94 -23.39 35.57
C ASP A 399 -9.63 -23.30 36.38
N ALA A 400 -9.73 -22.78 37.60
CA ALA A 400 -8.59 -22.73 38.52
C ALA A 400 -8.03 -24.14 38.76
N GLY A 401 -6.70 -24.27 38.76
CA GLY A 401 -5.99 -25.54 38.88
C GLY A 401 -5.74 -26.30 37.59
N GLU A 402 -6.33 -25.88 36.46
CA GLU A 402 -5.98 -26.44 35.15
C GLU A 402 -4.54 -26.05 34.73
N MET A 403 -3.87 -26.99 34.08
CA MET A 403 -2.52 -26.75 33.51
C MET A 403 -2.61 -26.39 32.02
N GLN A 404 -2.52 -25.12 31.70
CA GLN A 404 -2.70 -24.62 30.34
C GLN A 404 -1.58 -23.62 29.95
N PRO A 405 -1.10 -23.63 28.69
CA PRO A 405 -0.19 -22.57 28.19
C PRO A 405 -0.98 -21.32 27.83
N ASN A 406 -0.42 -20.12 28.01
CA ASN A 406 -1.19 -18.90 27.72
C ASN A 406 -1.57 -18.73 26.25
N ARG A 407 -0.82 -19.34 25.30
CA ARG A 407 -1.22 -19.37 23.87
C ARG A 407 -2.58 -20.07 23.64
N LYS A 408 -3.07 -20.91 24.58
CA LYS A 408 -4.41 -21.51 24.51
C LYS A 408 -5.52 -20.47 24.71
N GLY A 409 -5.29 -19.46 25.55
CA GLY A 409 -6.20 -18.31 25.65
C GLY A 409 -6.39 -17.62 24.31
N LEU A 410 -5.32 -17.47 23.52
CA LEU A 410 -5.43 -16.97 22.13
C LEU A 410 -6.30 -17.89 21.26
N ALA A 411 -6.07 -19.22 21.30
CA ALA A 411 -6.86 -20.15 20.48
C ALA A 411 -8.37 -20.00 20.73
N ASN A 412 -8.76 -19.92 22.01
CA ASN A 412 -10.17 -19.84 22.40
C ASN A 412 -10.80 -18.50 21.99
N VAL A 413 -10.17 -17.37 22.31
CA VAL A 413 -10.70 -16.05 21.93
C VAL A 413 -10.73 -15.85 20.41
N ALA A 414 -9.75 -16.38 19.68
CA ALA A 414 -9.69 -16.29 18.23
C ALA A 414 -10.84 -17.07 17.56
N ALA A 415 -11.14 -18.29 18.05
CA ALA A 415 -12.27 -19.08 17.56
C ALA A 415 -13.61 -18.35 17.84
N TYR A 416 -13.75 -17.81 19.03
CA TYR A 416 -14.92 -17.01 19.40
C TYR A 416 -15.07 -15.78 18.51
N MET A 417 -14.01 -14.99 18.28
CA MET A 417 -14.08 -13.78 17.45
C MET A 417 -14.58 -14.06 16.04
N ASN A 418 -14.08 -15.12 15.40
CA ASN A 418 -14.56 -15.47 14.06
C ASN A 418 -15.93 -16.16 14.05
N SER A 419 -16.38 -16.74 15.18
CA SER A 419 -17.78 -17.17 15.29
C SER A 419 -18.75 -15.98 15.30
N VAL A 420 -18.41 -14.89 15.99
CA VAL A 420 -19.14 -13.62 15.90
C VAL A 420 -19.12 -13.09 14.45
N GLY A 421 -17.98 -13.21 13.76
CA GLY A 421 -17.86 -12.87 12.35
C GLY A 421 -18.84 -13.66 11.47
N ARG A 422 -18.99 -14.95 11.71
CA ARG A 422 -19.93 -15.79 10.97
C ARG A 422 -21.38 -15.44 11.28
N GLU A 423 -21.70 -15.26 12.55
CA GLU A 423 -23.08 -15.04 13.02
C GLU A 423 -23.63 -13.67 12.64
N LYS A 424 -22.81 -12.61 12.88
CA LYS A 424 -23.26 -11.21 12.70
C LYS A 424 -22.90 -10.63 11.34
N TYR A 425 -21.74 -10.99 10.80
CA TYR A 425 -21.17 -10.32 9.61
C TYR A 425 -21.14 -11.22 8.37
N ASN A 426 -21.46 -12.51 8.53
CA ASN A 426 -21.36 -13.53 7.48
C ASN A 426 -19.98 -13.58 6.78
N ARG A 427 -18.92 -13.20 7.49
CA ARG A 427 -17.53 -13.21 7.03
C ARG A 427 -16.57 -13.32 8.20
N PRO A 428 -15.31 -13.77 8.00
CA PRO A 428 -14.30 -13.66 9.06
C PRO A 428 -14.02 -12.17 9.34
N ILE A 429 -13.92 -11.83 10.63
CA ILE A 429 -13.44 -10.50 11.06
C ILE A 429 -11.92 -10.45 10.94
N VAL A 430 -11.24 -11.51 11.41
CA VAL A 430 -9.79 -11.63 11.35
C VAL A 430 -9.39 -12.66 10.31
N ILE A 431 -8.53 -12.27 9.39
CA ILE A 431 -7.83 -13.17 8.48
C ILE A 431 -6.41 -13.35 9.02
N ALA A 432 -6.02 -14.60 9.24
CA ALA A 432 -4.78 -14.93 9.92
C ALA A 432 -3.77 -15.62 8.99
N SER A 433 -2.48 -15.45 9.30
CA SER A 433 -1.37 -16.14 8.64
C SER A 433 -0.28 -16.51 9.65
N SER A 434 0.56 -17.48 9.30
CA SER A 434 1.67 -17.89 10.15
C SER A 434 2.87 -18.32 9.28
N ALA A 435 4.07 -18.17 9.82
CA ALA A 435 5.29 -18.63 9.17
C ALA A 435 5.48 -20.16 9.32
N ASP A 436 4.52 -20.95 8.80
CA ASP A 436 4.44 -22.42 8.95
C ASP A 436 4.35 -22.88 10.42
N LEU A 437 3.79 -22.05 11.31
CA LEU A 437 3.74 -22.26 12.76
C LEU A 437 2.33 -22.12 13.32
N ALA A 438 1.27 -22.29 12.52
CA ALA A 438 -0.09 -21.96 12.90
C ALA A 438 -0.55 -22.71 14.18
N GLY A 439 -0.39 -24.03 14.21
CA GLY A 439 -0.73 -24.84 15.40
C GLY A 439 0.21 -24.58 16.58
N SER A 440 1.49 -24.31 16.29
CA SER A 440 2.49 -24.07 17.34
C SER A 440 2.27 -22.75 18.08
N THR A 441 1.82 -21.69 17.38
CA THR A 441 1.50 -20.39 17.98
C THR A 441 0.04 -20.25 18.41
N ASN A 442 -0.78 -21.25 18.12
CA ASN A 442 -2.24 -21.28 18.32
C ASN A 442 -3.04 -20.17 17.59
N ILE A 443 -2.45 -19.53 16.56
CA ILE A 443 -3.19 -18.63 15.69
C ILE A 443 -4.24 -19.36 14.85
N ASP A 444 -4.11 -20.67 14.72
CA ASP A 444 -5.09 -21.55 14.08
C ASP A 444 -6.46 -21.52 14.78
N GLY A 445 -6.55 -20.94 15.98
CA GLY A 445 -7.83 -20.62 16.61
C GLY A 445 -8.77 -19.83 15.70
N PHE A 446 -8.26 -18.89 14.91
CA PHE A 446 -9.09 -18.08 13.99
C PHE A 446 -9.84 -18.90 12.94
N MET A 447 -9.42 -20.12 12.63
CA MET A 447 -10.11 -20.97 11.67
C MET A 447 -11.05 -22.01 12.29
N LYS A 448 -10.97 -22.22 13.62
CA LYS A 448 -11.63 -23.33 14.33
C LYS A 448 -13.10 -23.08 14.59
N ASP A 449 -13.82 -24.19 14.82
CA ASP A 449 -15.19 -24.18 15.30
C ASP A 449 -15.25 -23.57 16.71
N TRP A 450 -16.38 -22.93 17.03
CA TRP A 450 -16.72 -22.44 18.36
C TRP A 450 -18.14 -22.86 18.74
N GLY A 451 -18.27 -23.69 19.80
CA GLY A 451 -19.56 -24.29 20.13
C GLY A 451 -20.16 -25.04 18.92
N ASP A 452 -21.39 -24.73 18.58
CA ASP A 452 -22.07 -25.30 17.42
C ASP A 452 -21.76 -24.55 16.10
N GLN A 453 -21.05 -23.40 16.19
CA GLN A 453 -20.69 -22.61 15.02
C GLN A 453 -19.45 -23.17 14.32
N LYS A 454 -19.58 -23.40 13.02
CA LYS A 454 -18.45 -23.84 12.20
C LYS A 454 -17.46 -22.71 11.98
N GLY A 455 -16.16 -23.00 12.15
CA GLY A 455 -15.08 -22.11 11.76
C GLY A 455 -15.00 -21.92 10.25
N PHE A 456 -14.16 -21.00 9.82
CA PHE A 456 -13.94 -20.74 8.39
C PHE A 456 -12.91 -21.68 7.75
N GLY A 457 -12.09 -22.37 8.54
CA GLY A 457 -11.08 -23.30 8.07
C GLY A 457 -9.89 -22.62 7.39
N TRP A 458 -9.08 -23.44 6.72
CA TRP A 458 -7.99 -22.97 5.86
C TRP A 458 -8.54 -22.30 4.60
N TYR A 459 -7.90 -21.21 4.21
CA TYR A 459 -8.12 -20.63 2.88
C TYR A 459 -7.57 -21.59 1.82
N ASP A 460 -8.35 -21.80 0.79
CA ASP A 460 -7.94 -22.48 -0.44
C ASP A 460 -8.56 -21.73 -1.61
N ARG A 461 -7.73 -21.36 -2.60
CA ARG A 461 -8.14 -20.52 -3.73
C ARG A 461 -9.19 -21.16 -4.62
N ASP A 462 -9.25 -22.50 -4.64
CA ASP A 462 -10.14 -23.27 -5.52
C ASP A 462 -11.37 -23.81 -4.75
N THR A 463 -11.21 -24.17 -3.49
CA THR A 463 -12.23 -24.93 -2.73
C THR A 463 -12.77 -24.21 -1.50
N ASN A 464 -12.03 -23.24 -0.91
CA ASN A 464 -12.45 -22.50 0.28
C ASN A 464 -11.91 -21.06 0.32
N VAL A 465 -12.42 -20.21 -0.56
CA VAL A 465 -12.02 -18.79 -0.62
C VAL A 465 -12.42 -17.98 0.61
N ASP A 466 -13.30 -18.49 1.46
CA ASP A 466 -13.75 -17.87 2.71
C ASP A 466 -12.96 -18.33 3.95
N GLY A 467 -11.97 -19.21 3.79
CA GLY A 467 -11.11 -19.66 4.87
C GLY A 467 -10.39 -18.50 5.57
N SER A 468 -10.32 -18.51 6.89
CA SER A 468 -9.75 -17.42 7.69
C SER A 468 -8.27 -17.59 8.01
N LEU A 469 -7.70 -18.77 7.78
CA LEU A 469 -6.27 -19.02 7.96
C LEU A 469 -5.61 -19.24 6.59
N LEU A 470 -4.68 -18.35 6.24
CA LEU A 470 -3.98 -18.37 4.96
C LEU A 470 -2.90 -19.46 4.94
N PRO A 471 -2.78 -20.23 3.84
CA PRO A 471 -1.73 -21.25 3.68
C PRO A 471 -0.41 -20.59 3.27
N THR A 472 0.22 -19.90 4.20
CA THR A 472 1.51 -19.25 3.98
C THR A 472 2.66 -20.13 4.45
N THR A 473 3.85 -19.90 3.87
CA THR A 473 5.09 -20.61 4.19
C THR A 473 5.92 -19.82 5.21
N ILE A 474 7.23 -20.09 5.32
CA ILE A 474 8.15 -19.37 6.22
C ILE A 474 8.45 -18.00 5.61
N THR A 475 7.53 -17.06 5.76
CA THR A 475 7.48 -15.77 5.06
C THR A 475 7.01 -14.66 6.01
N GLU A 476 7.70 -14.47 7.13
CA GLU A 476 7.29 -13.53 8.20
C GLU A 476 7.04 -12.11 7.69
N PHE A 477 7.93 -11.62 6.82
CA PHE A 477 7.84 -10.26 6.29
C PHE A 477 6.60 -10.10 5.40
N SER A 478 6.41 -11.02 4.46
CA SER A 478 5.26 -11.00 3.55
C SER A 478 3.95 -11.21 4.30
N ASN A 479 3.91 -12.11 5.29
CA ASN A 479 2.74 -12.32 6.15
C ASN A 479 2.34 -11.04 6.86
N ALA A 480 3.29 -10.31 7.42
CA ALA A 480 3.04 -9.02 8.05
C ALA A 480 2.54 -7.97 7.04
N GLY A 481 3.13 -7.92 5.84
CA GLY A 481 2.68 -7.01 4.78
C GLY A 481 1.26 -7.30 4.31
N ILE A 482 0.93 -8.57 4.10
CA ILE A 482 -0.43 -9.00 3.73
C ILE A 482 -1.45 -8.61 4.80
N VAL A 483 -1.13 -8.85 6.08
CA VAL A 483 -1.99 -8.45 7.20
C VAL A 483 -2.18 -6.93 7.24
N CYS A 484 -1.13 -6.16 7.01
CA CYS A 484 -1.21 -4.70 6.91
C CYS A 484 -2.06 -4.25 5.71
N GLY A 485 -1.93 -4.92 4.56
CA GLY A 485 -2.73 -4.65 3.38
C GLY A 485 -4.22 -4.95 3.60
N LEU A 486 -4.55 -6.08 4.22
CA LEU A 486 -5.92 -6.40 4.65
C LEU A 486 -6.49 -5.31 5.55
N ALA A 487 -5.74 -4.89 6.56
CA ALA A 487 -6.14 -3.87 7.52
C ALA A 487 -6.17 -2.45 6.94
N SER A 488 -5.58 -2.22 5.77
CA SER A 488 -5.59 -0.92 5.07
C SER A 488 -6.79 -0.75 4.15
N THR A 489 -7.59 -1.81 3.93
CA THR A 489 -8.78 -1.77 3.09
C THR A 489 -9.95 -1.27 3.92
N ASN A 490 -10.26 0.02 3.82
CA ASN A 490 -11.07 0.71 4.82
C ASN A 490 -12.21 1.53 4.29
N MET A 491 -12.98 1.99 5.29
CA MET A 491 -14.00 3.02 5.14
C MET A 491 -13.42 4.27 4.48
N SER A 492 -14.10 4.74 3.46
CA SER A 492 -14.02 6.12 3.04
C SER A 492 -15.23 6.89 3.60
N ASP A 493 -15.20 8.21 3.58
CA ASP A 493 -16.35 9.04 3.92
C ASP A 493 -17.32 9.19 2.73
N ASP A 494 -17.09 8.45 1.65
CA ASP A 494 -18.00 8.34 0.50
C ASP A 494 -19.22 7.52 0.90
N PRO A 495 -20.43 8.13 1.04
CA PRO A 495 -21.61 7.42 1.53
C PRO A 495 -22.08 6.30 0.59
N GLU A 496 -21.74 6.36 -0.71
CA GLU A 496 -22.11 5.34 -1.69
C GLU A 496 -21.18 4.12 -1.64
N ASN A 497 -19.95 4.30 -1.16
CA ASN A 497 -18.91 3.26 -1.14
C ASN A 497 -18.28 3.09 0.24
N ASN A 498 -19.04 3.34 1.30
CA ASN A 498 -18.57 3.19 2.67
C ASN A 498 -18.76 1.75 3.16
N TYR A 499 -17.67 1.17 3.68
CA TYR A 499 -17.64 -0.16 4.28
C TYR A 499 -16.52 -0.29 5.29
N VAL A 500 -16.61 -1.28 6.17
CA VAL A 500 -15.54 -1.66 7.08
C VAL A 500 -14.86 -2.92 6.58
N GLY A 501 -13.54 -2.85 6.41
CA GLY A 501 -12.71 -3.94 5.90
C GLY A 501 -12.42 -5.04 6.93
N PHE A 502 -11.30 -5.72 6.73
CA PHE A 502 -10.85 -6.83 7.55
C PHE A 502 -9.86 -6.37 8.62
N TRP A 503 -9.75 -7.15 9.68
CA TRP A 503 -8.58 -7.17 10.55
C TRP A 503 -7.67 -8.32 10.13
N GLY A 504 -6.38 -8.16 10.38
CA GLY A 504 -5.42 -9.19 10.03
C GLY A 504 -4.60 -9.64 11.24
N ALA A 505 -4.19 -10.90 11.28
CA ALA A 505 -3.30 -11.43 12.30
C ALA A 505 -2.14 -12.20 11.67
N CYS A 506 -0.91 -12.04 12.18
CA CYS A 506 0.21 -12.86 11.75
C CYS A 506 1.07 -13.31 12.92
N SER A 507 1.52 -14.57 12.88
CA SER A 507 2.33 -15.16 13.95
C SER A 507 3.67 -15.71 13.45
N THR A 508 4.64 -15.64 14.34
CA THR A 508 5.89 -16.41 14.33
C THR A 508 6.38 -16.53 15.76
N TYR A 509 7.51 -17.18 16.00
CA TYR A 509 8.13 -17.19 17.32
C TYR A 509 8.66 -15.80 17.70
N GLY A 510 8.65 -15.52 19.00
CA GLY A 510 9.09 -14.25 19.55
C GLY A 510 10.48 -13.84 19.05
N SER A 511 11.41 -14.80 19.03
CA SER A 511 12.79 -14.58 18.53
C SER A 511 12.87 -14.14 17.06
N PHE A 512 11.87 -14.45 16.23
CA PHE A 512 11.83 -14.09 14.80
C PHE A 512 10.88 -12.92 14.52
N SER A 513 10.20 -12.42 15.53
CA SER A 513 9.18 -11.37 15.39
C SER A 513 9.73 -10.07 14.75
N TYR A 514 11.03 -9.78 14.89
CA TYR A 514 11.67 -8.62 14.26
C TYR A 514 11.55 -8.63 12.72
N LEU A 515 11.42 -9.80 12.10
CA LEU A 515 11.25 -9.92 10.65
C LEU A 515 9.92 -9.31 10.15
N LYS A 516 8.94 -9.12 11.03
CA LYS A 516 7.65 -8.48 10.73
C LYS A 516 7.68 -6.95 10.83
N TYR A 517 8.75 -6.37 11.37
CA TYR A 517 8.81 -4.95 11.72
C TYR A 517 8.61 -4.02 10.52
N GLY A 518 9.24 -4.30 9.39
CA GLY A 518 9.21 -3.40 8.22
C GLY A 518 7.78 -3.03 7.77
N PRO A 519 6.94 -3.99 7.38
CA PRO A 519 5.55 -3.70 6.98
C PRO A 519 4.70 -3.09 8.09
N MET A 520 4.82 -3.59 9.32
CA MET A 520 4.09 -3.04 10.47
C MET A 520 4.47 -1.58 10.75
N ARG A 521 5.75 -1.22 10.56
CA ARG A 521 6.22 0.15 10.71
C ARG A 521 5.60 1.08 9.67
N LEU A 522 5.54 0.66 8.41
CA LEU A 522 4.90 1.43 7.34
C LEU A 522 3.39 1.57 7.59
N PHE A 523 2.74 0.51 8.04
CA PHE A 523 1.32 0.53 8.41
C PHE A 523 1.03 1.49 9.57
N SER A 524 1.92 1.54 10.58
CA SER A 524 1.77 2.49 11.69
C SER A 524 1.87 3.94 11.21
N GLN A 525 2.70 4.23 10.21
CA GLN A 525 2.80 5.56 9.62
C GLN A 525 1.56 5.89 8.78
N LEU A 526 1.10 4.94 7.96
CA LEU A 526 -0.15 5.09 7.22
C LEU A 526 -1.32 5.44 8.15
N ALA A 527 -1.42 4.76 9.29
CA ALA A 527 -2.48 5.02 10.28
C ALA A 527 -2.36 6.40 10.96
N GLN A 528 -1.16 7.00 10.98
CA GLN A 528 -0.96 8.36 11.49
C GLN A 528 -1.36 9.43 10.47
N ASP A 529 -1.09 9.19 9.19
CA ASP A 529 -1.12 10.20 8.14
C ASP A 529 -2.44 10.18 7.36
N SER A 530 -3.01 8.97 7.17
CA SER A 530 -4.24 8.81 6.39
C SER A 530 -5.47 9.32 7.16
N PRO A 531 -6.36 10.06 6.49
CA PRO A 531 -7.66 10.42 7.05
C PRO A 531 -8.60 9.21 7.18
N ASN A 532 -8.31 8.12 6.48
CA ASN A 532 -9.10 6.89 6.54
C ASN A 532 -8.75 6.08 7.77
N ARG A 533 -9.76 5.56 8.46
CA ARG A 533 -9.56 4.67 9.61
C ARG A 533 -9.01 3.33 9.16
N MET A 534 -7.94 2.83 9.81
CA MET A 534 -7.35 1.52 9.53
C MET A 534 -8.08 0.41 10.31
N GLY A 535 -8.06 -0.81 9.76
CA GLY A 535 -8.37 -2.04 10.51
C GLY A 535 -7.30 -2.34 11.56
N LYS A 536 -7.35 -3.53 12.17
CA LYS A 536 -6.33 -3.99 13.12
C LYS A 536 -5.31 -4.89 12.46
N ALA A 537 -4.05 -4.67 12.77
CA ALA A 537 -2.97 -5.61 12.53
C ALA A 537 -2.57 -6.24 13.87
N ILE A 538 -2.85 -7.52 14.05
CA ILE A 538 -2.54 -8.27 15.26
C ILE A 538 -1.22 -9.00 15.05
N TRP A 539 -0.20 -8.56 15.78
CA TRP A 539 1.13 -9.12 15.76
C TRP A 539 1.27 -10.14 16.90
N ILE A 540 1.29 -11.43 16.57
CA ILE A 540 1.44 -12.49 17.55
C ILE A 540 2.90 -12.93 17.59
N ALA A 541 3.53 -12.78 18.75
CA ALA A 541 4.87 -13.27 19.07
C ALA A 541 4.71 -14.51 19.97
N GLY A 542 4.61 -15.67 19.32
CA GLY A 542 4.51 -16.95 20.02
C GLY A 542 5.86 -17.35 20.65
N HIS A 543 5.82 -18.16 21.71
CA HIS A 543 7.03 -18.63 22.41
C HIS A 543 7.94 -17.46 22.84
N SER A 544 7.35 -16.41 23.41
CA SER A 544 8.08 -15.19 23.80
C SER A 544 8.76 -15.29 25.16
N GLY A 545 8.54 -16.37 25.91
CA GLY A 545 9.09 -16.56 27.24
C GLY A 545 10.51 -17.14 27.22
N PRO A 546 11.16 -17.21 28.40
CA PRO A 546 12.52 -17.76 28.56
C PRO A 546 12.60 -19.27 28.27
N GLU A 547 11.49 -19.98 28.25
CA GLU A 547 11.38 -21.42 27.96
C GLU A 547 11.94 -21.78 26.58
N THR A 548 11.97 -20.85 25.65
CA THR A 548 12.51 -21.09 24.29
C THR A 548 14.01 -21.27 24.28
N ALA A 549 14.71 -20.97 25.38
CA ALA A 549 16.12 -21.25 25.54
C ALA A 549 16.45 -22.76 25.48
N GLU A 550 15.47 -23.63 25.78
CA GLU A 550 15.61 -25.08 25.67
C GLU A 550 15.83 -25.53 24.21
N ASP A 551 15.23 -24.86 23.25
CA ASP A 551 15.41 -25.17 21.82
C ASP A 551 16.83 -24.78 21.37
N SER A 552 17.21 -23.53 21.55
CA SER A 552 18.55 -22.98 21.36
C SER A 552 18.56 -21.47 21.64
N ARG A 553 19.77 -20.88 21.65
CA ARG A 553 19.92 -19.42 21.75
C ARG A 553 19.26 -18.67 20.58
N THR A 554 19.14 -19.29 19.42
CA THR A 554 18.50 -18.69 18.23
C THR A 554 16.99 -18.56 18.39
N HIS A 555 16.38 -19.35 19.29
CA HIS A 555 14.93 -19.35 19.58
C HIS A 555 14.56 -18.57 20.84
N PHE A 556 15.54 -17.99 21.53
CA PHE A 556 15.32 -17.28 22.78
C PHE A 556 14.56 -15.97 22.56
N GLY A 557 13.30 -15.94 22.93
CA GLY A 557 12.35 -14.87 22.60
C GLY A 557 12.30 -13.68 23.56
N ILE A 558 13.13 -13.66 24.62
CA ILE A 558 13.06 -12.63 25.67
C ILE A 558 13.28 -11.20 25.17
N PHE A 559 13.91 -11.03 24.02
CA PHE A 559 14.17 -9.71 23.44
C PHE A 559 13.00 -9.20 22.54
N SER A 560 12.01 -10.05 22.24
CA SER A 560 10.92 -9.67 21.34
C SER A 560 10.10 -8.46 21.83
N PRO A 561 9.84 -8.27 23.13
CA PRO A 561 9.13 -7.08 23.61
C PRO A 561 9.81 -5.74 23.28
N GLY A 562 11.12 -5.73 23.09
CA GLY A 562 11.87 -4.51 22.73
C GLY A 562 11.54 -3.96 21.35
N ILE A 563 11.01 -4.78 20.43
CA ILE A 563 10.76 -4.39 19.04
C ILE A 563 9.64 -3.35 18.95
N THR A 564 8.62 -3.47 19.79
CA THR A 564 7.48 -2.56 19.81
C THR A 564 7.87 -1.13 20.21
N GLN A 565 9.00 -0.96 20.88
CA GLN A 565 9.54 0.34 21.28
C GLN A 565 10.04 1.20 20.11
N PHE A 566 10.24 0.60 18.93
CA PHE A 566 10.61 1.34 17.71
C PHE A 566 9.43 1.99 16.99
N PHE A 567 8.21 1.80 17.48
CA PHE A 567 7.03 2.44 16.92
C PHE A 567 6.76 3.80 17.58
N PRO A 568 6.11 4.74 16.86
CA PRO A 568 5.62 5.97 17.48
C PRO A 568 4.63 5.68 18.61
N ARG A 569 4.56 6.58 19.58
CA ARG A 569 3.58 6.48 20.67
C ARG A 569 2.15 6.40 20.14
N GLY A 570 1.35 5.51 20.74
CA GLY A 570 -0.06 5.32 20.39
C GLY A 570 -0.29 4.43 19.16
N GLN A 571 0.75 3.93 18.51
CA GLN A 571 0.62 3.11 17.31
C GLN A 571 0.62 1.60 17.60
N VAL A 572 1.06 1.19 18.78
CA VAL A 572 1.12 -0.22 19.20
C VAL A 572 0.65 -0.34 20.65
N ILE A 573 -0.25 -1.28 20.90
CA ILE A 573 -0.52 -1.81 22.26
C ILE A 573 0.24 -3.11 22.38
N ASP A 574 1.06 -3.21 23.43
CA ASP A 574 1.91 -4.36 23.71
C ASP A 574 1.34 -5.15 24.89
N ILE A 575 1.02 -6.44 24.68
CA ILE A 575 0.30 -7.28 25.62
C ILE A 575 1.17 -8.48 26.01
N HIS A 576 1.42 -8.65 27.31
CA HIS A 576 2.18 -9.75 27.91
C HIS A 576 1.35 -10.46 28.99
N PRO A 577 0.42 -11.35 28.62
CA PRO A 577 -0.44 -12.02 29.58
C PRO A 577 0.39 -12.92 30.51
N TYR A 578 0.07 -12.87 31.80
CA TYR A 578 0.68 -13.74 32.77
C TYR A 578 0.18 -15.21 32.65
N GLU A 579 -1.13 -15.38 32.38
CA GLU A 579 -1.75 -16.68 32.27
C GLU A 579 -2.86 -16.69 31.19
N PRO A 580 -3.38 -17.87 30.77
CA PRO A 580 -4.26 -17.97 29.61
C PRO A 580 -5.56 -17.15 29.70
N ASN A 581 -6.13 -16.97 30.92
CA ASN A 581 -7.39 -16.24 31.07
C ASN A 581 -7.24 -14.72 30.90
N GLU A 582 -6.03 -14.17 31.00
CA GLU A 582 -5.77 -12.74 30.73
C GLU A 582 -5.79 -12.38 29.24
N VAL A 583 -5.60 -13.37 28.36
CA VAL A 583 -5.48 -13.11 26.91
C VAL A 583 -6.76 -12.50 26.34
N GLY A 584 -7.91 -13.08 26.67
CA GLY A 584 -9.21 -12.62 26.17
C GLY A 584 -9.51 -11.18 26.55
N PRO A 585 -9.54 -10.82 27.84
CA PRO A 585 -9.83 -9.45 28.28
C PRO A 585 -8.85 -8.41 27.75
N ALA A 586 -7.54 -8.70 27.77
CA ALA A 586 -6.53 -7.77 27.27
C ALA A 586 -6.65 -7.54 25.75
N LEU A 587 -6.87 -8.62 24.98
CA LEU A 587 -7.03 -8.52 23.53
C LEU A 587 -8.32 -7.76 23.16
N ALA A 588 -9.45 -8.07 23.77
CA ALA A 588 -10.72 -7.38 23.51
C ALA A 588 -10.61 -5.87 23.79
N ALA A 589 -10.06 -5.50 24.93
CA ALA A 589 -9.84 -4.09 25.28
C ALA A 589 -8.92 -3.38 24.26
N ALA A 590 -7.83 -4.02 23.86
CA ALA A 590 -6.91 -3.48 22.87
C ALA A 590 -7.56 -3.31 21.49
N LEU A 591 -8.41 -4.23 21.07
CA LEU A 591 -9.14 -4.17 19.83
C LEU A 591 -10.18 -3.02 19.81
N GLY A 592 -10.72 -2.66 20.96
CA GLY A 592 -11.62 -1.50 21.11
C GLY A 592 -10.93 -0.14 21.07
N CYS A 593 -9.60 -0.08 21.21
CA CYS A 593 -8.85 1.17 21.12
C CYS A 593 -8.60 1.60 19.66
N ASP A 594 -8.32 2.89 19.43
CA ASP A 594 -7.99 3.39 18.08
C ASP A 594 -6.58 2.97 17.59
N THR A 595 -5.75 2.42 18.45
CA THR A 595 -4.40 1.95 18.13
C THR A 595 -4.43 0.88 17.02
N PRO A 596 -3.69 1.05 15.90
CA PRO A 596 -3.83 0.17 14.73
C PRO A 596 -3.15 -1.19 14.90
N ILE A 597 -2.12 -1.30 15.75
CA ILE A 597 -1.35 -2.52 15.94
C ILE A 597 -1.52 -3.04 17.37
N VAL A 598 -1.85 -4.32 17.49
CA VAL A 598 -1.88 -5.04 18.77
C VAL A 598 -0.81 -6.12 18.75
N ALA A 599 0.22 -5.98 19.57
CA ALA A 599 1.27 -6.98 19.75
C ALA A 599 0.95 -7.86 20.96
N LEU A 600 0.73 -9.14 20.71
CA LEU A 600 0.42 -10.14 21.72
C LEU A 600 1.58 -11.14 21.86
N HIS A 601 2.15 -11.21 23.04
CA HIS A 601 3.22 -12.13 23.38
C HIS A 601 2.66 -13.33 24.13
N THR A 602 2.85 -14.54 23.58
CA THR A 602 2.34 -15.78 24.19
C THR A 602 3.46 -16.75 24.51
N THR A 603 3.28 -17.55 25.57
CA THR A 603 4.24 -18.53 26.03
C THR A 603 3.77 -19.96 25.77
N ARG A 604 4.72 -20.91 25.73
CA ARG A 604 4.48 -22.32 25.39
C ARG A 604 4.23 -23.22 26.62
N PRO A 605 4.92 -23.02 27.75
CA PRO A 605 4.77 -23.94 28.89
C PRO A 605 3.36 -23.94 29.46
N ASN A 606 2.93 -25.10 29.95
CA ASN A 606 1.74 -25.15 30.76
C ASN A 606 2.02 -24.49 32.12
N VAL A 607 1.14 -23.58 32.48
CA VAL A 607 1.10 -22.96 33.82
C VAL A 607 -0.21 -23.33 34.50
N GLU A 608 -0.19 -23.41 35.80
CA GLU A 608 -1.42 -23.59 36.57
C GLU A 608 -2.24 -22.30 36.51
N VAL A 609 -3.50 -22.42 36.10
CA VAL A 609 -4.46 -21.32 36.18
C VAL A 609 -4.71 -21.01 37.66
N PRO A 610 -4.36 -19.82 38.16
CA PRO A 610 -4.39 -19.52 39.56
C PRO A 610 -5.83 -19.37 40.08
N ASP A 611 -6.09 -19.90 41.29
CA ASP A 611 -7.26 -19.48 42.08
C ASP A 611 -6.99 -18.07 42.65
N ARG A 612 -7.34 -17.07 41.87
CA ARG A 612 -7.01 -15.67 42.15
C ARG A 612 -7.69 -15.16 43.42
N GLU A 613 -8.89 -15.64 43.72
CA GLU A 613 -9.59 -15.28 44.95
C GLU A 613 -8.87 -15.84 46.18
N ALA A 614 -8.56 -17.14 46.17
CA ALA A 614 -7.83 -17.80 47.26
C ALA A 614 -6.42 -17.22 47.45
N LEU A 615 -5.77 -16.76 46.40
CA LEU A 615 -4.42 -16.16 46.44
C LEU A 615 -4.43 -14.66 46.71
N GLY A 616 -5.59 -14.01 46.75
CA GLY A 616 -5.70 -12.55 46.90
C GLY A 616 -5.14 -11.75 45.72
N MET A 617 -5.15 -12.35 44.53
CA MET A 617 -4.73 -11.69 43.28
C MET A 617 -5.87 -10.84 42.68
N SER A 618 -5.52 -9.85 41.85
CA SER A 618 -6.50 -9.13 41.03
C SER A 618 -7.19 -10.09 40.05
N SER A 619 -8.41 -9.74 39.62
CA SER A 619 -9.12 -10.54 38.61
C SER A 619 -8.33 -10.57 37.30
N TYR A 620 -8.36 -11.69 36.55
CA TYR A 620 -7.83 -11.74 35.21
C TYR A 620 -8.49 -10.73 34.25
N MET A 621 -9.71 -10.28 34.57
CA MET A 621 -10.40 -9.20 33.87
C MET A 621 -9.67 -7.86 33.99
N ASP A 622 -8.86 -7.65 35.01
CA ASP A 622 -8.11 -6.42 35.21
C ASP A 622 -6.95 -6.27 34.19
N ALA A 623 -6.55 -7.35 33.52
CA ALA A 623 -5.63 -7.30 32.39
C ALA A 623 -6.12 -6.37 31.25
N ALA A 624 -7.43 -6.19 31.12
CA ALA A 624 -8.03 -5.20 30.21
C ALA A 624 -7.65 -3.75 30.54
N LYS A 625 -7.20 -3.47 31.75
CA LYS A 625 -6.77 -2.14 32.21
C LYS A 625 -5.26 -1.95 32.11
N GLY A 626 -4.52 -2.95 31.65
CA GLY A 626 -3.06 -2.96 31.62
C GLY A 626 -2.43 -3.17 33.00
N ALA A 627 -3.13 -3.86 33.89
CA ALA A 627 -2.69 -4.11 35.27
C ALA A 627 -2.15 -5.56 35.44
#